data_2201840d44be25e4db0d55275c2f8182
#
_entry.id   2201840d44be25e4db0d55275c2f8182
#
_cell.length_a   1.000
_cell.length_b   1.000
_cell.length_c   1.000
_cell.angle_alpha   90.00
_cell.angle_beta   90.00
_cell.angle_gamma   90.00
#
_symmetry.space_group_name_H-M   'P 1'
#
loop_
_entity.id
_entity.type
_entity.pdbx_description
1 polymer ?
#
loop_
_entity_poly.entity_id
_entity_poly.type
_entity_poly.pdbx_seq_one_letter_code
_entity_poly.pdbx_strand_id
1 'polypeptide(L)'
;MTMSTLTATRPSDRWWRTLGLSFVEARPVVQVIFLLRFAAGAAAGTLSGADLDGALGRGALAWLLLTWSVYLLNGVADVTEDRANGSRRPIARGRLDRGIALRTAHGLAVAGLLVAATVGSTLVLLGAGQLALGWWYSMGRAPLKRRVAGTAGAVVIAGLLTYLAGADSAGARPVPHLWVFCVAMALWMAVGALAKDLSDVPGDRLAGRRTLPVTRGVTWARRSVAAVALTVAVAFLLAAHDAWPAVRVASWLTVAGALVLTGLTCGPVGDGTPARRRRPYRVFMATQYLAHLALLGPVATCVGAQGH
;
A
#
# COMPACT_ATOMS: atom_id res chain seq x y z
N MET A 1 -2.50 3.38 53.98
CA MET A 1 -2.08 4.50 53.15
C MET A 1 -0.91 4.02 52.29
N THR A 2 -1.18 3.40 51.14
CA THR A 2 -0.16 2.86 50.24
C THR A 2 0.08 3.86 49.13
N MET A 3 1.24 4.53 49.20
CA MET A 3 1.74 5.42 48.12
C MET A 3 2.03 4.55 46.90
N SER A 4 1.17 4.66 45.88
CA SER A 4 1.42 4.17 44.52
C SER A 4 2.57 5.00 43.93
N THR A 5 3.76 4.40 43.81
CA THR A 5 4.91 4.98 43.12
C THR A 5 4.57 5.00 41.64
N LEU A 6 4.16 6.17 41.15
CA LEU A 6 4.11 6.48 39.71
C LEU A 6 5.57 6.44 39.20
N THR A 7 5.99 5.32 38.63
CA THR A 7 7.26 5.23 37.89
C THR A 7 7.20 6.14 36.67
N ALA A 8 7.84 7.30 36.78
CA ALA A 8 8.02 8.20 35.66
C ALA A 8 8.81 7.47 34.56
N THR A 9 8.17 7.19 33.43
CA THR A 9 8.83 6.58 32.27
C THR A 9 9.95 7.48 31.78
N ARG A 10 11.16 6.91 31.58
CA ARG A 10 12.33 7.65 31.09
C ARG A 10 12.00 8.33 29.74
N PRO A 11 12.54 9.53 29.46
CA PRO A 11 12.31 10.22 28.19
C PRO A 11 12.65 9.36 26.95
N SER A 12 13.68 8.51 27.04
CA SER A 12 14.07 7.52 26.03
C SER A 12 12.96 6.51 25.71
N ASP A 13 12.20 6.05 26.71
CA ASP A 13 11.14 5.07 26.52
C ASP A 13 9.91 5.70 25.83
N ARG A 14 9.75 6.98 25.95
CA ARG A 14 8.64 7.75 25.35
C ARG A 14 8.73 7.84 23.83
N TRP A 15 9.89 8.13 23.27
CA TRP A 15 10.02 8.32 21.83
C TRP A 15 9.98 6.98 21.07
N TRP A 16 10.63 5.91 21.58
CA TRP A 16 10.52 4.57 20.99
C TRP A 16 9.08 4.08 20.95
N ARG A 17 8.34 4.28 22.05
CA ARG A 17 6.92 3.97 22.10
C ARG A 17 6.12 4.76 21.06
N THR A 18 6.43 6.05 20.88
CA THR A 18 5.79 6.90 19.87
C THR A 18 6.06 6.38 18.47
N LEU A 19 7.31 6.06 18.13
CA LEU A 19 7.67 5.48 16.84
C LEU A 19 6.96 4.14 16.61
N GLY A 20 6.98 3.24 17.58
CA GLY A 20 6.28 1.96 17.48
C GLY A 20 4.78 2.12 17.24
N LEU A 21 4.11 3.01 17.99
CA LEU A 21 2.69 3.31 17.79
C LEU A 21 2.43 3.97 16.44
N SER A 22 3.31 4.86 15.97
CA SER A 22 3.17 5.50 14.66
C SER A 22 3.35 4.49 13.52
N PHE A 23 4.22 3.49 13.68
CA PHE A 23 4.38 2.40 12.70
C PHE A 23 3.14 1.48 12.66
N VAL A 24 2.58 1.15 13.84
CA VAL A 24 1.31 0.42 13.92
C VAL A 24 0.17 1.21 13.28
N GLU A 25 0.14 2.54 13.48
CA GLU A 25 -0.81 3.45 12.83
C GLU A 25 -0.67 3.41 11.31
N ALA A 26 0.55 3.39 10.80
CA ALA A 26 0.86 3.32 9.37
C ALA A 26 0.59 1.93 8.75
N ARG A 27 0.04 0.97 9.48
CA ARG A 27 -0.34 -0.37 9.01
C ARG A 27 0.88 -1.16 8.48
N PRO A 28 1.65 -1.84 9.33
CA PRO A 28 2.88 -2.58 8.96
C PRO A 28 2.71 -3.50 7.74
N VAL A 29 1.58 -4.22 7.66
CA VAL A 29 1.25 -5.09 6.52
C VAL A 29 1.26 -4.32 5.20
N VAL A 30 0.79 -3.07 5.20
CA VAL A 30 0.81 -2.23 3.99
C VAL A 30 2.22 -1.72 3.70
N GLN A 31 3.03 -1.42 4.73
CA GLN A 31 4.42 -1.02 4.53
C GLN A 31 5.24 -2.15 3.86
N VAL A 32 5.03 -3.39 4.29
CA VAL A 32 5.69 -4.55 3.67
C VAL A 32 5.32 -4.69 2.19
N ILE A 33 4.04 -4.51 1.81
CA ILE A 33 3.69 -4.60 0.38
C ILE A 33 4.26 -3.44 -0.45
N PHE A 34 4.45 -2.25 0.14
CA PHE A 34 5.16 -1.17 -0.55
C PHE A 34 6.64 -1.51 -0.77
N LEU A 35 7.30 -2.14 0.20
CA LEU A 35 8.68 -2.64 0.03
C LEU A 35 8.77 -3.76 -1.01
N LEU A 36 7.80 -4.68 -1.07
CA LEU A 36 7.75 -5.71 -2.12
C LEU A 36 7.55 -5.10 -3.52
N ARG A 37 6.74 -4.04 -3.65
CA ARG A 37 6.61 -3.30 -4.92
C ARG A 37 7.91 -2.58 -5.29
N PHE A 38 8.55 -1.94 -4.32
CA PHE A 38 9.85 -1.33 -4.52
C PHE A 38 10.88 -2.37 -4.99
N ALA A 39 10.96 -3.52 -4.33
CA ALA A 39 11.84 -4.63 -4.73
C ALA A 39 11.48 -5.17 -6.13
N ALA A 40 10.20 -5.27 -6.48
CA ALA A 40 9.77 -5.68 -7.82
C ALA A 40 10.19 -4.66 -8.90
N GLY A 41 10.14 -3.37 -8.59
CA GLY A 41 10.71 -2.33 -9.47
C GLY A 41 12.23 -2.48 -9.60
N ALA A 42 12.93 -2.71 -8.50
CA ALA A 42 14.38 -2.90 -8.47
C ALA A 42 14.84 -4.18 -9.19
N ALA A 43 14.01 -5.21 -9.25
CA ALA A 43 14.31 -6.45 -9.98
C ALA A 43 14.63 -6.20 -11.47
N ALA A 44 14.18 -5.09 -12.06
CA ALA A 44 14.58 -4.65 -13.39
C ALA A 44 16.10 -4.41 -13.50
N GLY A 45 16.72 -3.89 -12.43
CA GLY A 45 18.18 -3.67 -12.39
C GLY A 45 18.96 -4.97 -12.35
N THR A 46 18.57 -5.88 -11.46
CA THR A 46 19.19 -7.20 -11.32
C THR A 46 19.18 -7.98 -12.63
N LEU A 47 18.05 -7.94 -13.35
CA LEU A 47 17.89 -8.61 -14.64
C LEU A 47 18.64 -7.92 -15.78
N SER A 48 19.06 -6.68 -15.59
CA SER A 48 19.91 -5.92 -16.52
C SER A 48 21.41 -6.02 -16.19
N GLY A 49 21.80 -6.82 -15.20
CA GLY A 49 23.21 -6.98 -14.76
C GLY A 49 23.76 -5.78 -14.01
N ALA A 50 22.91 -4.91 -13.45
CA ALA A 50 23.36 -3.80 -12.63
C ALA A 50 23.88 -4.29 -11.26
N ASP A 51 25.01 -3.75 -10.81
CA ASP A 51 25.52 -4.00 -9.47
C ASP A 51 24.58 -3.40 -8.43
N LEU A 52 24.04 -4.24 -7.55
CA LEU A 52 23.20 -3.81 -6.43
C LEU A 52 24.09 -3.23 -5.33
N ASP A 53 24.35 -1.96 -5.41
CA ASP A 53 25.13 -1.21 -4.44
C ASP A 53 24.31 -0.74 -3.23
N GLY A 54 24.95 0.00 -2.32
CA GLY A 54 24.27 0.61 -1.18
C GLY A 54 23.15 1.60 -1.55
N ALA A 55 23.00 2.01 -2.83
CA ALA A 55 21.93 2.91 -3.27
C ALA A 55 20.56 2.24 -3.16
N LEU A 56 20.45 0.95 -3.49
CA LEU A 56 19.22 0.18 -3.34
C LEU A 56 18.74 0.15 -1.88
N GLY A 57 19.64 -0.10 -0.94
CA GLY A 57 19.32 -0.10 0.50
C GLY A 57 18.87 1.26 1.00
N ARG A 58 19.57 2.35 0.60
CA ARG A 58 19.19 3.73 0.92
C ARG A 58 17.85 4.10 0.28
N GLY A 59 17.62 3.71 -0.97
CA GLY A 59 16.35 3.92 -1.68
C GLY A 59 15.18 3.21 -0.98
N ALA A 60 15.35 1.96 -0.56
CA ALA A 60 14.33 1.22 0.18
C ALA A 60 14.02 1.87 1.54
N LEU A 61 15.05 2.35 2.27
CA LEU A 61 14.87 3.08 3.52
C LEU A 61 14.13 4.41 3.27
N ALA A 62 14.54 5.18 2.28
CA ALA A 62 13.86 6.42 1.90
C ALA A 62 12.38 6.17 1.62
N TRP A 63 12.08 5.17 0.79
CA TRP A 63 10.70 4.84 0.41
C TRP A 63 9.86 4.36 1.59
N LEU A 64 10.44 3.57 2.51
CA LEU A 64 9.77 3.19 3.75
C LEU A 64 9.40 4.40 4.61
N LEU A 65 10.33 5.35 4.81
CA LEU A 65 10.08 6.55 5.60
C LEU A 65 8.98 7.43 4.97
N LEU A 66 9.01 7.59 3.63
CA LEU A 66 8.01 8.36 2.89
C LEU A 66 6.62 7.72 2.94
N THR A 67 6.52 6.40 2.72
CA THR A 67 5.24 5.69 2.79
C THR A 67 4.70 5.63 4.21
N TRP A 68 5.56 5.46 5.20
CA TRP A 68 5.19 5.55 6.61
C TRP A 68 4.59 6.93 6.94
N SER A 69 5.26 8.02 6.51
CA SER A 69 4.75 9.39 6.64
C SER A 69 3.34 9.54 6.04
N VAL A 70 3.14 9.11 4.79
CA VAL A 70 1.85 9.20 4.07
C VAL A 70 0.75 8.45 4.82
N TYR A 71 1.02 7.23 5.29
CA TYR A 71 0.03 6.43 6.00
C TYR A 71 -0.27 6.94 7.41
N LEU A 72 0.72 7.54 8.08
CA LEU A 72 0.54 8.19 9.37
C LEU A 72 -0.32 9.45 9.21
N LEU A 73 -0.05 10.28 8.18
CA LEU A 73 -0.86 11.44 7.83
C LEU A 73 -2.32 11.04 7.50
N ASN A 74 -2.50 9.95 6.77
CA ASN A 74 -3.83 9.40 6.52
C ASN A 74 -4.54 9.01 7.83
N GLY A 75 -3.84 8.41 8.79
CA GLY A 75 -4.39 8.10 10.11
C GLY A 75 -4.81 9.35 10.90
N VAL A 76 -4.02 10.40 10.83
CA VAL A 76 -4.36 11.71 11.42
C VAL A 76 -5.63 12.30 10.81
N ALA A 77 -5.82 12.11 9.49
CA ALA A 77 -6.99 12.63 8.77
C ALA A 77 -8.26 11.78 9.00
N ASP A 78 -8.11 10.46 9.20
CA ASP A 78 -9.21 9.49 9.24
C ASP A 78 -9.77 9.19 10.65
N VAL A 79 -9.38 9.94 11.68
CA VAL A 79 -9.72 9.60 13.09
C VAL A 79 -11.22 9.40 13.31
N THR A 80 -12.05 10.25 12.71
CA THR A 80 -13.52 10.19 12.87
C THR A 80 -14.08 8.95 12.20
N GLU A 81 -13.67 8.68 10.95
CA GLU A 81 -14.07 7.49 10.20
C GLU A 81 -13.59 6.21 10.88
N ASP A 82 -12.34 6.19 11.32
CA ASP A 82 -11.74 5.04 11.99
C ASP A 82 -12.48 4.70 13.30
N ARG A 83 -12.89 5.71 14.07
CA ARG A 83 -13.71 5.51 15.28
C ARG A 83 -15.08 4.93 14.94
N ALA A 84 -15.75 5.48 13.95
CA ALA A 84 -17.07 5.01 13.50
C ALA A 84 -17.02 3.56 12.97
N ASN A 85 -15.92 3.17 12.33
CA ASN A 85 -15.69 1.81 11.84
C ASN A 85 -15.12 0.85 12.90
N GLY A 86 -14.99 1.26 14.18
CA GLY A 86 -14.43 0.45 15.26
C GLY A 86 -12.96 0.06 15.05
N SER A 87 -12.19 0.91 14.41
CA SER A 87 -10.77 0.68 14.10
C SER A 87 -9.94 0.47 15.38
N ARG A 88 -8.94 -0.42 15.28
CA ARG A 88 -7.95 -0.66 16.35
C ARG A 88 -6.70 0.21 16.23
N ARG A 89 -6.68 1.17 15.29
CA ARG A 89 -5.54 2.05 15.08
C ARG A 89 -5.25 2.91 16.31
N PRO A 90 -3.96 3.16 16.63
CA PRO A 90 -3.54 3.86 17.84
C PRO A 90 -4.17 5.25 18.03
N ILE A 91 -4.29 6.06 16.97
CA ILE A 91 -4.89 7.41 17.06
C ILE A 91 -6.39 7.30 17.35
N ALA A 92 -7.11 6.42 16.66
CA ALA A 92 -8.54 6.21 16.88
C ALA A 92 -8.86 5.75 18.31
N ARG A 93 -7.94 4.99 18.92
CA ARG A 93 -8.02 4.49 20.31
C ARG A 93 -7.45 5.44 21.36
N GLY A 94 -6.98 6.62 20.97
CA GLY A 94 -6.38 7.59 21.91
C GLY A 94 -5.01 7.18 22.48
N ARG A 95 -4.37 6.14 21.89
CA ARG A 95 -3.04 5.65 22.34
C ARG A 95 -1.88 6.46 21.76
N LEU A 96 -2.11 7.14 20.65
CA LEU A 96 -1.18 8.05 19.98
C LEU A 96 -1.87 9.40 19.80
N ASP A 97 -1.27 10.46 20.34
CA ASP A 97 -1.78 11.81 20.18
C ASP A 97 -1.71 12.25 18.71
N ARG A 98 -2.75 12.95 18.23
CA ARG A 98 -2.87 13.38 16.84
C ARG A 98 -1.79 14.40 16.45
N GLY A 99 -1.45 15.33 17.35
CA GLY A 99 -0.42 16.33 17.10
C GLY A 99 0.98 15.72 17.08
N ILE A 100 1.24 14.74 17.96
CA ILE A 100 2.49 13.99 17.95
C ILE A 100 2.60 13.17 16.66
N ALA A 101 1.54 12.49 16.25
CA ALA A 101 1.50 11.72 15.00
C ALA A 101 1.79 12.63 13.77
N LEU A 102 1.20 13.83 13.74
CA LEU A 102 1.43 14.80 12.66
C LEU A 102 2.89 15.26 12.61
N ARG A 103 3.48 15.61 13.75
CA ARG A 103 4.91 15.98 13.82
C ARG A 103 5.82 14.83 13.39
N THR A 104 5.52 13.61 13.83
CA THR A 104 6.24 12.40 13.42
C THR A 104 6.14 12.18 11.91
N ALA A 105 4.95 12.36 11.31
CA ALA A 105 4.77 12.26 9.86
C ALA A 105 5.65 13.26 9.10
N HIS A 106 5.69 14.53 9.53
CA HIS A 106 6.57 15.53 8.91
C HIS A 106 8.05 15.17 9.07
N GLY A 107 8.48 14.75 10.26
CA GLY A 107 9.87 14.32 10.50
C GLY A 107 10.27 13.14 9.60
N LEU A 108 9.38 12.13 9.43
CA LEU A 108 9.60 11.01 8.53
C LEU A 108 9.67 11.45 7.06
N ALA A 109 8.82 12.42 6.65
CA ALA A 109 8.86 12.95 5.29
C ALA A 109 10.20 13.62 4.98
N VAL A 110 10.66 14.51 5.88
CA VAL A 110 11.97 15.19 5.75
C VAL A 110 13.11 14.17 5.73
N ALA A 111 13.14 13.25 6.71
CA ALA A 111 14.17 12.23 6.77
C ALA A 111 14.17 11.35 5.49
N GLY A 112 13.00 10.96 5.00
CA GLY A 112 12.87 10.19 3.77
C GLY A 112 13.41 10.94 2.54
N LEU A 113 13.13 12.24 2.40
CA LEU A 113 13.67 13.05 1.29
C LEU A 113 15.18 13.25 1.41
N LEU A 114 15.71 13.45 2.63
CA LEU A 114 17.15 13.56 2.87
C LEU A 114 17.88 12.24 2.50
N VAL A 115 17.33 11.09 2.88
CA VAL A 115 17.89 9.80 2.47
C VAL A 115 17.74 9.61 0.95
N ALA A 116 16.63 9.99 0.34
CA ALA A 116 16.46 9.93 -1.12
C ALA A 116 17.49 10.78 -1.87
N ALA A 117 17.86 11.95 -1.33
CA ALA A 117 18.88 12.83 -1.92
C ALA A 117 20.27 12.17 -1.96
N THR A 118 20.58 11.20 -1.08
CA THR A 118 21.82 10.42 -1.12
C THR A 118 21.85 9.37 -2.23
N VAL A 119 20.71 9.11 -2.87
CA VAL A 119 20.58 8.19 -4.02
C VAL A 119 20.58 8.98 -5.32
N GLY A 120 19.72 9.99 -5.44
CA GLY A 120 19.67 10.84 -6.63
C GLY A 120 18.46 11.77 -6.68
N SER A 121 18.51 12.75 -7.58
CA SER A 121 17.44 13.74 -7.76
C SER A 121 16.12 13.11 -8.23
N THR A 122 16.17 12.08 -9.05
CA THR A 122 14.98 11.35 -9.53
C THR A 122 14.21 10.75 -8.35
N LEU A 123 14.91 10.08 -7.42
CA LEU A 123 14.25 9.52 -6.23
C LEU A 123 13.64 10.59 -5.34
N VAL A 124 14.28 11.77 -5.22
CA VAL A 124 13.72 12.92 -4.51
C VAL A 124 12.43 13.39 -5.17
N LEU A 125 12.39 13.51 -6.50
CA LEU A 125 11.20 13.92 -7.24
C LEU A 125 10.06 12.90 -7.11
N LEU A 126 10.36 11.60 -7.23
CA LEU A 126 9.39 10.53 -7.00
C LEU A 126 8.85 10.55 -5.57
N GLY A 127 9.72 10.75 -4.58
CA GLY A 127 9.36 10.87 -3.17
C GLY A 127 8.50 12.09 -2.88
N ALA A 128 8.84 13.24 -3.43
CA ALA A 128 8.03 14.46 -3.34
C ALA A 128 6.65 14.26 -3.98
N GLY A 129 6.58 13.60 -5.14
CA GLY A 129 5.34 13.23 -5.80
C GLY A 129 4.48 12.30 -4.93
N GLN A 130 5.09 11.31 -4.27
CA GLN A 130 4.40 10.40 -3.35
C GLN A 130 3.82 11.15 -2.13
N LEU A 131 4.59 12.08 -1.54
CA LEU A 131 4.14 12.92 -0.42
C LEU A 131 3.01 13.86 -0.84
N ALA A 132 3.13 14.52 -1.99
CA ALA A 132 2.10 15.41 -2.54
C ALA A 132 0.80 14.65 -2.82
N LEU A 133 0.90 13.46 -3.43
CA LEU A 133 -0.23 12.58 -3.69
C LEU A 133 -0.90 12.13 -2.38
N GLY A 134 -0.12 11.72 -1.37
CA GLY A 134 -0.60 11.32 -0.05
C GLY A 134 -1.30 12.44 0.70
N TRP A 135 -0.75 13.65 0.59
CA TRP A 135 -1.37 14.85 1.15
C TRP A 135 -2.71 15.15 0.45
N TRP A 136 -2.73 15.21 -0.88
CA TRP A 136 -3.94 15.46 -1.65
C TRP A 136 -5.00 14.36 -1.47
N TYR A 137 -4.55 13.12 -1.30
CA TYR A 137 -5.44 12.01 -0.99
C TYR A 137 -6.19 12.21 0.33
N SER A 138 -5.50 12.68 1.37
CA SER A 138 -6.01 12.70 2.76
C SER A 138 -6.52 14.05 3.23
N MET A 139 -5.95 15.15 2.72
CA MET A 139 -6.04 16.50 3.27
C MET A 139 -6.66 17.48 2.26
N GLY A 140 -6.88 18.73 2.71
CA GLY A 140 -7.40 19.81 1.89
C GLY A 140 -8.94 19.87 1.85
N ARG A 141 -9.47 20.79 1.05
CA ARG A 141 -10.92 21.03 0.93
C ARG A 141 -11.65 19.94 0.13
N ALA A 142 -10.98 19.28 -0.81
CA ALA A 142 -11.53 18.24 -1.67
C ALA A 142 -10.57 17.04 -1.78
N PRO A 143 -10.34 16.29 -0.68
CA PRO A 143 -9.41 15.16 -0.70
C PRO A 143 -9.86 14.10 -1.70
N LEU A 144 -8.89 13.52 -2.43
CA LEU A 144 -9.16 12.52 -3.48
C LEU A 144 -9.94 11.32 -2.95
N LYS A 145 -9.70 10.91 -1.69
CA LYS A 145 -10.40 9.80 -1.02
C LYS A 145 -11.92 9.99 -0.91
N ARG A 146 -12.45 11.19 -1.10
CA ARG A 146 -13.92 11.42 -1.07
C ARG A 146 -14.65 10.85 -2.28
N ARG A 147 -13.95 10.56 -3.39
CA ARG A 147 -14.53 10.09 -4.64
C ARG A 147 -13.90 8.77 -5.07
N VAL A 148 -14.69 7.86 -5.63
CA VAL A 148 -14.22 6.56 -6.11
C VAL A 148 -13.06 6.70 -7.10
N ALA A 149 -13.24 7.53 -8.14
CA ALA A 149 -12.19 7.75 -9.14
C ALA A 149 -10.91 8.35 -8.54
N GLY A 150 -11.06 9.31 -7.60
CA GLY A 150 -9.92 9.90 -6.89
C GLY A 150 -9.16 8.87 -6.06
N THR A 151 -9.88 8.01 -5.33
CA THR A 151 -9.28 6.91 -4.56
C THR A 151 -8.56 5.92 -5.48
N ALA A 152 -9.23 5.44 -6.52
CA ALA A 152 -8.67 4.46 -7.46
C ALA A 152 -7.44 5.03 -8.19
N GLY A 153 -7.53 6.24 -8.72
CA GLY A 153 -6.40 6.91 -9.39
C GLY A 153 -5.21 7.12 -8.46
N ALA A 154 -5.46 7.61 -7.25
CA ALA A 154 -4.38 7.85 -6.28
C ALA A 154 -3.62 6.57 -5.91
N VAL A 155 -4.33 5.45 -5.65
CA VAL A 155 -3.64 4.19 -5.29
C VAL A 155 -2.89 3.58 -6.47
N VAL A 156 -3.40 3.73 -7.70
CA VAL A 156 -2.69 3.29 -8.92
C VAL A 156 -1.41 4.10 -9.11
N ILE A 157 -1.49 5.43 -9.04
CA ILE A 157 -0.33 6.32 -9.18
C ILE A 157 0.69 6.03 -8.07
N ALA A 158 0.27 5.89 -6.80
CA ALA A 158 1.16 5.54 -5.69
C ALA A 158 1.88 4.20 -5.92
N GLY A 159 1.17 3.22 -6.50
CA GLY A 159 1.76 1.93 -6.92
C GLY A 159 2.84 2.11 -7.96
N LEU A 160 2.55 2.83 -9.04
CA LEU A 160 3.50 3.10 -10.14
C LEU A 160 4.73 3.87 -9.64
N LEU A 161 4.55 4.92 -8.83
CA LEU A 161 5.65 5.67 -8.22
C LEU A 161 6.56 4.75 -7.40
N THR A 162 5.99 3.76 -6.71
CA THR A 162 6.77 2.80 -5.91
C THR A 162 7.64 1.89 -6.77
N TYR A 163 7.12 1.39 -7.90
CA TYR A 163 7.92 0.59 -8.83
C TYR A 163 9.01 1.42 -9.50
N LEU A 164 8.69 2.65 -9.91
CA LEU A 164 9.67 3.59 -10.48
C LEU A 164 10.79 3.91 -9.49
N ALA A 165 10.44 4.12 -8.21
CA ALA A 165 11.43 4.37 -7.16
C ALA A 165 12.39 3.19 -6.96
N GLY A 166 11.87 1.96 -7.01
CA GLY A 166 12.70 0.76 -6.95
C GLY A 166 13.63 0.64 -8.15
N ALA A 167 13.10 0.85 -9.36
CA ALA A 167 13.89 0.80 -10.60
C ALA A 167 14.99 1.86 -10.61
N ASP A 168 14.67 3.11 -10.27
CA ASP A 168 15.65 4.21 -10.17
C ASP A 168 16.76 3.90 -9.17
N SER A 169 16.41 3.39 -7.98
CA SER A 169 17.38 3.05 -6.93
C SER A 169 18.30 1.88 -7.31
N ALA A 170 17.90 1.04 -8.26
CA ALA A 170 18.71 -0.05 -8.80
C ALA A 170 19.44 0.35 -10.10
N GLY A 171 19.40 1.62 -10.52
CA GLY A 171 19.97 2.05 -11.80
C GLY A 171 19.36 1.36 -13.03
N ALA A 172 18.12 0.85 -12.87
CA ALA A 172 17.50 -0.01 -13.86
C ALA A 172 16.90 0.76 -15.04
N ARG A 173 17.05 0.19 -16.24
CA ARG A 173 16.25 0.61 -17.39
C ARG A 173 14.92 -0.16 -17.42
N PRO A 174 13.83 0.45 -17.93
CA PRO A 174 12.56 -0.23 -18.08
C PRO A 174 12.70 -1.50 -18.92
N VAL A 175 12.32 -2.65 -18.36
CA VAL A 175 12.21 -3.93 -19.06
C VAL A 175 10.75 -4.18 -19.38
N PRO A 176 10.31 -4.22 -20.66
CA PRO A 176 8.89 -4.26 -21.04
C PRO A 176 8.08 -5.35 -20.30
N HIS A 177 8.60 -6.58 -20.24
CA HIS A 177 7.91 -7.70 -19.59
C HIS A 177 7.68 -7.49 -18.08
N LEU A 178 8.60 -6.80 -17.40
CA LEU A 178 8.44 -6.47 -15.98
C LEU A 178 7.42 -5.36 -15.79
N TRP A 179 7.36 -4.39 -16.71
CA TRP A 179 6.38 -3.31 -16.65
C TRP A 179 4.94 -3.81 -16.83
N VAL A 180 4.72 -4.90 -17.56
CA VAL A 180 3.41 -5.59 -17.59
C VAL A 180 2.97 -5.97 -16.18
N PHE A 181 3.86 -6.57 -15.39
CA PHE A 181 3.58 -6.88 -13.98
C PHE A 181 3.31 -5.63 -13.14
N CYS A 182 4.19 -4.61 -13.24
CA CYS A 182 4.08 -3.39 -12.43
C CYS A 182 2.75 -2.65 -12.68
N VAL A 183 2.37 -2.51 -13.95
CA VAL A 183 1.11 -1.85 -14.33
C VAL A 183 -0.10 -2.68 -13.87
N ALA A 184 -0.09 -3.99 -14.10
CA ALA A 184 -1.18 -4.86 -13.69
C ALA A 184 -1.38 -4.83 -12.16
N MET A 185 -0.29 -4.88 -11.39
CA MET A 185 -0.36 -4.83 -9.92
C MET A 185 -0.70 -3.43 -9.40
N ALA A 186 -0.36 -2.37 -10.09
CA ALA A 186 -0.84 -1.02 -9.77
C ALA A 186 -2.36 -0.91 -10.02
N LEU A 187 -2.87 -1.43 -11.13
CA LEU A 187 -4.31 -1.50 -11.40
C LEU A 187 -5.03 -2.40 -10.39
N TRP A 188 -4.41 -3.49 -9.94
CA TRP A 188 -4.95 -4.35 -8.88
C TRP A 188 -5.17 -3.59 -7.57
N MET A 189 -4.41 -2.52 -7.28
CA MET A 189 -4.65 -1.67 -6.10
C MET A 189 -6.02 -0.98 -6.13
N ALA A 190 -6.54 -0.64 -7.31
CA ALA A 190 -7.89 -0.10 -7.43
C ALA A 190 -8.95 -1.12 -6.98
N VAL A 191 -8.76 -2.42 -7.28
CA VAL A 191 -9.61 -3.50 -6.76
C VAL A 191 -9.60 -3.50 -5.23
N GLY A 192 -8.43 -3.35 -4.61
CA GLY A 192 -8.29 -3.29 -3.16
C GLY A 192 -8.99 -2.09 -2.53
N ALA A 193 -8.91 -0.93 -3.17
CA ALA A 193 -9.61 0.26 -2.72
C ALA A 193 -11.14 0.04 -2.72
N LEU A 194 -11.69 -0.48 -3.81
CA LEU A 194 -13.12 -0.80 -3.92
C LEU A 194 -13.55 -1.89 -2.92
N ALA A 195 -12.74 -2.94 -2.75
CA ALA A 195 -13.04 -4.03 -1.82
C ALA A 195 -13.01 -3.57 -0.35
N LYS A 196 -12.14 -2.61 -0.01
CA LYS A 196 -12.07 -2.02 1.32
C LYS A 196 -13.35 -1.25 1.67
N ASP A 197 -13.89 -0.50 0.72
CA ASP A 197 -15.10 0.32 0.92
C ASP A 197 -16.31 -0.52 1.33
N LEU A 198 -16.38 -1.82 0.98
CA LEU A 198 -17.46 -2.73 1.40
C LEU A 198 -17.56 -2.89 2.93
N SER A 199 -16.46 -2.74 3.64
CA SER A 199 -16.42 -2.86 5.12
C SER A 199 -16.53 -1.52 5.84
N ASP A 200 -16.27 -0.41 5.17
CA ASP A 200 -16.05 0.89 5.80
C ASP A 200 -17.27 1.84 5.66
N VAL A 201 -18.41 1.32 5.20
CA VAL A 201 -19.64 2.07 4.91
C VAL A 201 -20.10 3.02 6.02
N PRO A 202 -20.11 2.65 7.32
CA PRO A 202 -20.55 3.56 8.38
C PRO A 202 -19.65 4.80 8.49
N GLY A 203 -18.33 4.61 8.50
CA GLY A 203 -17.37 5.71 8.56
C GLY A 203 -17.38 6.56 7.30
N ASP A 204 -17.49 5.94 6.12
CA ASP A 204 -17.56 6.65 4.84
C ASP A 204 -18.78 7.57 4.76
N ARG A 205 -19.95 7.12 5.24
CA ARG A 205 -21.14 7.98 5.34
C ARG A 205 -20.93 9.16 6.27
N LEU A 206 -20.37 8.91 7.45
CA LEU A 206 -20.13 9.95 8.45
C LEU A 206 -19.14 11.01 7.93
N ALA A 207 -18.13 10.58 7.17
CA ALA A 207 -17.14 11.46 6.57
C ALA A 207 -17.58 12.13 5.27
N GLY A 208 -18.80 11.87 4.79
CA GLY A 208 -19.30 12.39 3.53
C GLY A 208 -18.57 11.87 2.30
N ARG A 209 -17.98 10.66 2.38
CA ARG A 209 -17.35 10.00 1.24
C ARG A 209 -18.40 9.46 0.28
N ARG A 210 -18.15 9.62 -1.01
CA ARG A 210 -19.02 9.15 -2.10
C ARG A 210 -18.48 7.84 -2.68
N THR A 211 -18.29 6.83 -1.81
CA THR A 211 -17.89 5.48 -2.20
C THR A 211 -19.04 4.74 -2.87
N LEU A 212 -18.75 3.67 -3.63
CA LEU A 212 -19.79 2.91 -4.36
C LEU A 212 -20.88 2.35 -3.42
N PRO A 213 -20.53 1.72 -2.26
CA PRO A 213 -21.56 1.24 -1.34
C PRO A 213 -22.46 2.35 -0.78
N VAL A 214 -21.90 3.55 -0.60
CA VAL A 214 -22.66 4.72 -0.07
C VAL A 214 -23.60 5.30 -1.13
N THR A 215 -23.15 5.40 -2.39
CA THR A 215 -23.88 6.11 -3.47
C THR A 215 -24.77 5.21 -4.31
N ARG A 216 -24.34 3.96 -4.56
CA ARG A 216 -25.04 3.00 -5.45
C ARG A 216 -25.55 1.76 -4.71
N GLY A 217 -25.27 1.65 -3.42
CA GLY A 217 -25.64 0.50 -2.59
C GLY A 217 -24.62 -0.65 -2.64
N VAL A 218 -24.69 -1.51 -1.63
CA VAL A 218 -23.69 -2.57 -1.39
C VAL A 218 -23.69 -3.62 -2.52
N THR A 219 -24.88 -3.99 -3.04
CA THR A 219 -24.98 -5.01 -4.11
C THR A 219 -24.30 -4.55 -5.39
N TRP A 220 -24.52 -3.29 -5.79
CA TRP A 220 -23.87 -2.73 -6.97
C TRP A 220 -22.34 -2.61 -6.77
N ALA A 221 -21.92 -2.17 -5.59
CA ALA A 221 -20.51 -2.09 -5.25
C ALA A 221 -19.81 -3.47 -5.32
N ARG A 222 -20.46 -4.53 -4.80
CA ARG A 222 -19.95 -5.91 -4.86
C ARG A 222 -19.75 -6.39 -6.29
N ARG A 223 -20.74 -6.17 -7.17
CA ARG A 223 -20.64 -6.51 -8.60
C ARG A 223 -19.53 -5.73 -9.29
N SER A 224 -19.35 -4.45 -8.95
CA SER A 224 -18.27 -3.63 -9.49
C SER A 224 -16.89 -4.12 -9.06
N VAL A 225 -16.72 -4.51 -7.80
CA VAL A 225 -15.46 -5.10 -7.30
C VAL A 225 -15.14 -6.38 -8.09
N ALA A 226 -16.12 -7.28 -8.29
CA ALA A 226 -15.93 -8.51 -9.05
C ALA A 226 -15.57 -8.21 -10.52
N ALA A 227 -16.31 -7.32 -11.17
CA ALA A 227 -16.07 -6.96 -12.56
C ALA A 227 -14.67 -6.36 -12.77
N VAL A 228 -14.27 -5.39 -11.94
CA VAL A 228 -12.94 -4.77 -12.04
C VAL A 228 -11.83 -5.79 -11.75
N ALA A 229 -12.03 -6.66 -10.75
CA ALA A 229 -11.04 -7.71 -10.44
C ALA A 229 -10.84 -8.68 -11.61
N LEU A 230 -11.91 -9.16 -12.23
CA LEU A 230 -11.84 -10.04 -13.39
C LEU A 230 -11.22 -9.32 -14.59
N THR A 231 -11.62 -8.08 -14.86
CA THR A 231 -11.04 -7.29 -15.97
C THR A 231 -9.54 -7.11 -15.81
N VAL A 232 -9.06 -6.72 -14.62
CA VAL A 232 -7.62 -6.55 -14.38
C VAL A 232 -6.89 -7.89 -14.49
N ALA A 233 -7.45 -8.97 -13.94
CA ALA A 233 -6.82 -10.28 -13.97
C ALA A 233 -6.73 -10.86 -15.39
N VAL A 234 -7.80 -10.75 -16.19
CA VAL A 234 -7.81 -11.21 -17.59
C VAL A 234 -6.86 -10.35 -18.44
N ALA A 235 -6.91 -9.02 -18.29
CA ALA A 235 -5.99 -8.14 -19.00
C ALA A 235 -4.53 -8.45 -18.67
N PHE A 236 -4.23 -8.72 -17.39
CA PHE A 236 -2.88 -9.12 -16.97
C PHE A 236 -2.49 -10.48 -17.57
N LEU A 237 -3.37 -11.48 -17.55
CA LEU A 237 -3.10 -12.78 -18.12
C LEU A 237 -2.77 -12.70 -19.62
N LEU A 238 -3.56 -11.93 -20.38
CA LEU A 238 -3.35 -11.72 -21.80
C LEU A 238 -2.05 -10.97 -22.08
N ALA A 239 -1.78 -9.90 -21.35
CA ALA A 239 -0.55 -9.12 -21.50
C ALA A 239 0.72 -9.87 -21.07
N ALA A 240 0.59 -10.87 -20.18
CA ALA A 240 1.69 -11.69 -19.69
C ALA A 240 1.98 -12.93 -20.55
N HIS A 241 1.25 -13.16 -21.65
CA HIS A 241 1.36 -14.37 -22.47
C HIS A 241 2.81 -14.70 -22.85
N ASP A 242 3.55 -13.70 -23.37
CA ASP A 242 4.94 -13.82 -23.80
C ASP A 242 5.95 -13.32 -22.77
N ALA A 243 5.49 -13.05 -21.54
CA ALA A 243 6.36 -12.59 -20.46
C ALA A 243 7.15 -13.73 -19.80
N TRP A 244 8.11 -13.38 -18.97
CA TRP A 244 8.88 -14.33 -18.18
C TRP A 244 8.00 -15.29 -17.36
N PRO A 245 8.47 -16.52 -17.10
CA PRO A 245 7.70 -17.51 -16.34
C PRO A 245 7.15 -16.99 -15.02
N ALA A 246 7.95 -16.20 -14.27
CA ALA A 246 7.54 -15.61 -13.00
C ALA A 246 6.37 -14.62 -13.16
N VAL A 247 6.35 -13.82 -14.23
CA VAL A 247 5.26 -12.88 -14.54
C VAL A 247 4.00 -13.65 -14.94
N ARG A 248 4.14 -14.73 -15.73
CA ARG A 248 3.02 -15.61 -16.08
C ARG A 248 2.43 -16.30 -14.83
N VAL A 249 3.27 -16.82 -13.93
CA VAL A 249 2.79 -17.38 -12.65
C VAL A 249 2.04 -16.33 -11.84
N ALA A 250 2.57 -15.10 -11.74
CA ALA A 250 1.89 -14.01 -11.04
C ALA A 250 0.54 -13.65 -11.68
N SER A 251 0.41 -13.72 -13.01
CA SER A 251 -0.87 -13.47 -13.71
C SER A 251 -1.90 -14.55 -13.38
N TRP A 252 -1.52 -15.83 -13.35
CA TRP A 252 -2.41 -16.93 -12.95
C TRP A 252 -2.83 -16.82 -11.47
N LEU A 253 -1.92 -16.47 -10.58
CA LEU A 253 -2.24 -16.18 -9.17
C LEU A 253 -3.25 -15.04 -9.04
N THR A 254 -3.13 -14.02 -9.91
CA THR A 254 -4.07 -12.89 -9.93
C THR A 254 -5.46 -13.34 -10.44
N VAL A 255 -5.52 -14.21 -11.45
CA VAL A 255 -6.78 -14.81 -11.92
C VAL A 255 -7.44 -15.62 -10.79
N ALA A 256 -6.68 -16.51 -10.14
CA ALA A 256 -7.19 -17.29 -9.01
C ALA A 256 -7.73 -16.38 -7.88
N GLY A 257 -6.98 -15.34 -7.53
CA GLY A 257 -7.42 -14.33 -6.57
C GLY A 257 -8.69 -13.58 -6.98
N ALA A 258 -8.82 -13.22 -8.27
CA ALA A 258 -10.01 -12.57 -8.81
C ALA A 258 -11.24 -13.48 -8.76
N LEU A 259 -11.09 -14.76 -9.06
CA LEU A 259 -12.17 -15.74 -8.97
C LEU A 259 -12.64 -15.93 -7.52
N VAL A 260 -11.72 -16.12 -6.57
CA VAL A 260 -12.04 -16.20 -5.13
C VAL A 260 -12.73 -14.92 -4.65
N LEU A 261 -12.20 -13.76 -5.03
CA LEU A 261 -12.78 -12.46 -4.68
C LEU A 261 -14.20 -12.31 -5.24
N THR A 262 -14.42 -12.71 -6.50
CA THR A 262 -15.74 -12.71 -7.16
C THR A 262 -16.71 -13.63 -6.42
N GLY A 263 -16.32 -14.83 -6.07
CA GLY A 263 -17.13 -15.76 -5.29
C GLY A 263 -17.53 -15.18 -3.92
N LEU A 264 -16.60 -14.48 -3.23
CA LEU A 264 -16.89 -13.82 -1.96
C LEU A 264 -17.78 -12.57 -2.10
N THR A 265 -17.65 -11.83 -3.21
CA THR A 265 -18.43 -10.60 -3.41
C THR A 265 -19.82 -10.88 -3.98
N CYS A 266 -19.98 -11.89 -4.85
CA CYS A 266 -21.25 -12.24 -5.46
C CYS A 266 -22.04 -13.29 -4.66
N GLY A 267 -21.39 -14.05 -3.77
CA GLY A 267 -22.02 -15.06 -2.93
C GLY A 267 -22.55 -14.51 -1.59
N PRO A 268 -23.31 -15.31 -0.84
CA PRO A 268 -23.87 -14.93 0.47
C PRO A 268 -22.79 -14.79 1.57
N VAL A 269 -21.58 -15.31 1.32
CA VAL A 269 -20.47 -15.35 2.28
C VAL A 269 -19.93 -13.96 2.60
N GLY A 270 -20.18 -12.96 1.75
CA GLY A 270 -19.75 -11.58 1.94
C GLY A 270 -20.69 -10.73 2.78
N ASP A 271 -21.86 -11.24 3.17
CA ASP A 271 -22.85 -10.53 3.97
C ASP A 271 -22.68 -10.77 5.46
N GLY A 272 -23.21 -9.86 6.28
CA GLY A 272 -23.26 -10.00 7.72
C GLY A 272 -22.22 -9.14 8.48
N THR A 273 -21.43 -9.73 9.35
CA THR A 273 -20.53 -9.01 10.27
C THR A 273 -19.45 -8.20 9.55
N PRO A 274 -18.90 -7.12 10.19
CA PRO A 274 -17.78 -6.36 9.62
C PRO A 274 -16.57 -7.23 9.24
N ALA A 275 -16.32 -8.31 9.99
CA ALA A 275 -15.26 -9.27 9.69
C ALA A 275 -15.48 -10.02 8.37
N ARG A 276 -16.72 -10.39 8.05
CA ARG A 276 -17.08 -11.04 6.77
C ARG A 276 -16.95 -10.06 5.61
N ARG A 277 -17.42 -8.82 5.77
CA ARG A 277 -17.31 -7.76 4.75
C ARG A 277 -15.85 -7.40 4.41
N ARG A 278 -14.89 -7.70 5.29
CA ARG A 278 -13.44 -7.53 5.05
C ARG A 278 -12.78 -8.68 4.30
N ARG A 279 -13.44 -9.81 4.09
CA ARG A 279 -12.86 -10.97 3.38
C ARG A 279 -12.39 -10.63 1.96
N PRO A 280 -13.17 -9.90 1.12
CA PRO A 280 -12.70 -9.51 -0.22
C PRO A 280 -11.39 -8.72 -0.18
N TYR A 281 -11.25 -7.77 0.75
CA TYR A 281 -10.02 -7.02 0.93
C TYR A 281 -8.84 -7.91 1.37
N ARG A 282 -9.09 -8.92 2.21
CA ARG A 282 -8.02 -9.88 2.61
C ARG A 282 -7.56 -10.73 1.42
N VAL A 283 -8.48 -11.19 0.56
CA VAL A 283 -8.13 -11.91 -0.67
C VAL A 283 -7.32 -11.02 -1.60
N PHE A 284 -7.75 -9.78 -1.82
CA PHE A 284 -6.98 -8.78 -2.55
C PHE A 284 -5.54 -8.67 -2.01
N MET A 285 -5.37 -8.52 -0.68
CA MET A 285 -4.06 -8.42 -0.05
C MET A 285 -3.23 -9.69 -0.27
N ALA A 286 -3.81 -10.88 -0.03
CA ALA A 286 -3.11 -12.15 -0.22
C ALA A 286 -2.66 -12.34 -1.66
N THR A 287 -3.53 -12.04 -2.63
CA THR A 287 -3.21 -12.15 -4.07
C THR A 287 -2.02 -11.28 -4.44
N GLN A 288 -1.98 -10.02 -4.02
CA GLN A 288 -0.85 -9.16 -4.36
C GLN A 288 0.45 -9.58 -3.67
N TYR A 289 0.40 -10.08 -2.42
CA TYR A 289 1.57 -10.67 -1.77
C TYR A 289 2.11 -11.85 -2.56
N LEU A 290 1.25 -12.81 -2.89
CA LEU A 290 1.63 -14.01 -3.63
C LEU A 290 2.19 -13.67 -5.02
N ALA A 291 1.57 -12.73 -5.73
CA ALA A 291 2.06 -12.29 -7.04
C ALA A 291 3.46 -11.66 -6.96
N HIS A 292 3.73 -10.81 -5.96
CA HIS A 292 5.05 -10.22 -5.76
C HIS A 292 6.09 -11.25 -5.34
N LEU A 293 5.74 -12.18 -4.45
CA LEU A 293 6.65 -13.25 -4.03
C LEU A 293 6.97 -14.22 -5.18
N ALA A 294 5.99 -14.52 -6.06
CA ALA A 294 6.22 -15.32 -7.25
C ALA A 294 7.17 -14.65 -8.25
N LEU A 295 7.12 -13.32 -8.35
CA LEU A 295 8.07 -12.56 -9.17
C LEU A 295 9.48 -12.54 -8.55
N LEU A 296 9.58 -12.28 -7.24
CA LEU A 296 10.85 -12.03 -6.56
C LEU A 296 11.60 -13.32 -6.19
N GLY A 297 10.91 -14.44 -6.00
CA GLY A 297 11.51 -15.72 -5.63
C GLY A 297 12.62 -16.19 -6.58
N PRO A 298 12.35 -16.28 -7.91
CA PRO A 298 13.39 -16.67 -8.89
C PRO A 298 14.54 -15.66 -9.00
N VAL A 299 14.27 -14.36 -8.82
CA VAL A 299 15.31 -13.31 -8.86
C VAL A 299 16.29 -13.48 -7.69
N ALA A 300 15.79 -13.80 -6.50
CA ALA A 300 16.63 -14.02 -5.33
C ALA A 300 17.55 -15.25 -5.49
N THR A 301 17.10 -16.31 -6.16
CA THR A 301 17.91 -17.50 -6.44
C THR A 301 19.00 -17.25 -7.48
N CYS A 302 18.75 -16.42 -8.49
CA CYS A 302 19.76 -16.04 -9.49
C CYS A 302 20.89 -15.20 -8.88
N VAL A 303 20.58 -14.27 -7.99
CA VAL A 303 21.59 -13.44 -7.29
C VAL A 303 22.46 -14.29 -6.36
N GLY A 304 21.84 -15.24 -5.64
CA GLY A 304 22.60 -16.17 -4.77
C GLY A 304 23.55 -17.11 -5.51
N ALA A 305 23.24 -17.45 -6.77
CA ALA A 305 24.08 -18.33 -7.60
C ALA A 305 25.27 -17.61 -8.26
N GLN A 306 25.26 -16.29 -8.37
CA GLN A 306 26.37 -15.50 -8.93
C GLN A 306 27.38 -15.07 -7.87
N GLY A 307 27.08 -15.24 -6.57
CA GLY A 307 27.94 -14.88 -5.43
C GLY A 307 28.82 -16.02 -4.90
N HIS A 308 28.86 -17.15 -5.61
CA HIS A 308 29.73 -18.30 -5.35
C HIS A 308 30.59 -18.59 -6.60
#